data_c7e62a5acb97487f8d5f6d4cafcaabf0
#
_entry.id   c7e62a5acb97487f8d5f6d4cafcaabf0
#
_cell.length_a   1.000
_cell.length_b   1.000
_cell.length_c   1.000
_cell.angle_alpha   90.00
_cell.angle_beta   90.00
_cell.angle_gamma   90.00
#
_symmetry.space_group_name_H-M   'P 1'
#
loop_
_entity.id
_entity.type
_entity.pdbx_description
1 polymer ?
#
loop_
_entity_poly.entity_id
_entity_poly.type
_entity_poly.pdbx_seq_one_letter_code
_entity_poly.pdbx_strand_id
1 'polypeptide(L)'
;ATLRRQRQMCIRDRVMESEDGVLNGLSENKIWLEMSTTDEDEVKRLGNKVISKKAIPLDGPVSGGCHRAATGNIAIFVGGERKAFEKILPALTVMGRKVLHTGELGSASVLKVITNYLASVHLVALGEAWTVAKKSNLDLVKAFKGIAVSSGNSFVHETESQVILNGSYNINFTMDLVLKDTGLFDNLAKKLNAPLEISPKIVEIFKDGQKKYGSRAWSSMIVKRMEDLNKIDFRADGFPDELVDNEPEEKGYEI
;
A
#
# COMPACT_ATOMS: atom_id res chain seq x y z
N ALA A 1 -0.61 -17.13 3.78
CA ALA A 1 -1.46 -16.03 3.27
C ALA A 1 -2.91 -16.16 3.75
N THR A 2 -3.52 -17.32 3.63
CA THR A 2 -4.92 -17.56 4.01
C THR A 2 -5.20 -17.29 5.49
N LEU A 3 -4.35 -17.79 6.40
CA LEU A 3 -4.50 -17.62 7.85
C LEU A 3 -4.42 -16.15 8.31
N ARG A 4 -3.65 -15.31 7.62
CA ARG A 4 -3.50 -13.90 7.99
C ARG A 4 -4.60 -13.02 7.43
N ARG A 5 -5.08 -13.32 6.22
CA ARG A 5 -6.30 -12.71 5.68
C ARG A 5 -7.48 -13.00 6.62
N GLN A 6 -7.62 -14.24 7.06
CA GLN A 6 -8.60 -14.63 8.08
C GLN A 6 -8.41 -13.88 9.39
N ARG A 7 -7.16 -13.72 9.88
CA ARG A 7 -6.87 -13.00 11.13
C ARG A 7 -7.24 -11.52 11.06
N GLN A 8 -6.95 -10.82 9.97
CA GLN A 8 -7.36 -9.41 9.80
C GLN A 8 -8.87 -9.27 9.62
N MET A 9 -9.51 -10.17 8.87
CA MET A 9 -10.97 -10.23 8.79
C MET A 9 -11.57 -10.46 10.17
N CYS A 10 -11.06 -11.42 10.95
CA CYS A 10 -11.53 -11.69 12.31
C CYS A 10 -11.33 -10.49 13.26
N ILE A 11 -10.23 -9.74 13.13
CA ILE A 11 -10.00 -8.52 13.94
C ILE A 11 -11.02 -7.46 13.58
N ARG A 12 -11.21 -7.16 12.29
CA ARG A 12 -12.18 -6.17 11.83
C ARG A 12 -13.61 -6.57 12.20
N ASP A 13 -14.00 -7.82 11.95
CA ASP A 13 -15.32 -8.34 12.29
C ASP A 13 -15.56 -8.19 13.81
N ARG A 14 -14.57 -8.52 14.63
CA ARG A 14 -14.67 -8.32 16.07
C ARG A 14 -14.82 -6.85 16.44
N VAL A 15 -13.99 -5.96 15.88
CA VAL A 15 -14.03 -4.52 16.16
C VAL A 15 -15.37 -3.92 15.72
N MET A 16 -15.91 -4.37 14.60
CA MET A 16 -17.17 -3.85 14.05
C MET A 16 -18.40 -4.48 14.67
N GLU A 17 -18.41 -5.81 14.83
CA GLU A 17 -19.64 -6.62 14.96
C GLU A 17 -19.80 -7.29 16.34
N SER A 18 -18.80 -7.21 17.26
CA SER A 18 -18.96 -7.71 18.62
C SER A 18 -20.01 -6.92 19.42
N GLU A 19 -20.42 -7.45 20.56
CA GLU A 19 -21.40 -6.79 21.47
C GLU A 19 -20.97 -5.38 21.89
N ASP A 20 -19.67 -5.16 22.06
CA ASP A 20 -19.01 -3.90 22.36
C ASP A 20 -18.42 -3.22 21.09
N GLY A 21 -18.76 -3.72 19.91
CA GLY A 21 -18.22 -3.26 18.64
C GLY A 21 -18.78 -1.93 18.15
N VAL A 22 -18.07 -1.35 17.16
CA VAL A 22 -18.37 -0.02 16.60
C VAL A 22 -19.81 0.11 16.13
N LEU A 23 -20.41 -0.95 15.52
CA LEU A 23 -21.80 -0.94 15.03
C LEU A 23 -22.82 -0.64 16.14
N ASN A 24 -22.53 -1.01 17.38
CA ASN A 24 -23.45 -0.73 18.49
C ASN A 24 -23.33 0.72 19.01
N GLY A 25 -22.22 1.39 18.71
CA GLY A 25 -22.04 2.83 19.00
C GLY A 25 -22.52 3.77 17.88
N LEU A 26 -22.89 3.21 16.71
CA LEU A 26 -23.37 4.00 15.57
C LEU A 26 -24.83 4.39 15.73
N SER A 27 -25.15 5.61 15.31
CA SER A 27 -26.51 6.15 15.26
C SER A 27 -26.64 7.12 14.09
N GLU A 28 -27.84 7.65 13.90
CA GLU A 28 -28.15 8.58 12.83
C GLU A 28 -27.13 9.73 12.69
N ASN A 29 -26.77 10.03 11.46
CA ASN A 29 -25.80 11.07 11.06
C ASN A 29 -24.34 10.86 11.49
N LYS A 30 -23.98 9.76 12.16
CA LYS A 30 -22.57 9.40 12.37
C LYS A 30 -21.96 8.89 11.09
N ILE A 31 -20.66 9.13 10.93
CA ILE A 31 -19.89 8.64 9.78
C ILE A 31 -18.93 7.56 10.26
N TRP A 32 -18.94 6.41 9.58
CA TRP A 32 -17.92 5.38 9.73
C TRP A 32 -16.96 5.48 8.54
N LEU A 33 -15.67 5.60 8.83
CA LEU A 33 -14.60 5.64 7.84
C LEU A 33 -13.69 4.41 7.99
N GLU A 34 -13.72 3.51 7.00
CA GLU A 34 -12.86 2.32 6.95
C GLU A 34 -11.53 2.67 6.28
N MET A 35 -10.44 2.71 7.05
CA MET A 35 -9.14 3.14 6.55
C MET A 35 -8.16 1.99 6.24
N SER A 36 -8.57 0.74 6.48
CA SER A 36 -7.70 -0.41 6.20
C SER A 36 -7.69 -0.79 4.72
N THR A 37 -6.59 -1.42 4.26
CA THR A 37 -6.56 -2.05 2.94
C THR A 37 -7.34 -3.36 2.97
N THR A 38 -8.50 -3.37 2.34
CA THR A 38 -9.43 -4.50 2.28
C THR A 38 -10.09 -4.60 0.91
N ASP A 39 -10.93 -5.63 0.72
CA ASP A 39 -11.70 -5.76 -0.52
C ASP A 39 -12.99 -4.94 -0.50
N GLU A 40 -13.44 -4.59 -1.69
CA GLU A 40 -14.66 -3.82 -1.94
C GLU A 40 -15.92 -4.50 -1.37
N ASP A 41 -16.02 -5.83 -1.50
CA ASP A 41 -17.22 -6.58 -1.06
C ASP A 41 -17.38 -6.50 0.45
N GLU A 42 -16.26 -6.57 1.18
CA GLU A 42 -16.28 -6.48 2.64
C GLU A 42 -16.63 -5.07 3.11
N VAL A 43 -16.11 -4.03 2.43
CA VAL A 43 -16.49 -2.64 2.69
C VAL A 43 -17.99 -2.44 2.49
N LYS A 44 -18.55 -2.94 1.39
CA LYS A 44 -19.99 -2.86 1.09
C LYS A 44 -20.82 -3.67 2.09
N ARG A 45 -20.36 -4.87 2.49
CA ARG A 45 -21.02 -5.70 3.50
C ARG A 45 -21.17 -4.97 4.83
N LEU A 46 -20.07 -4.40 5.34
CA LEU A 46 -20.08 -3.63 6.58
C LEU A 46 -20.83 -2.31 6.40
N GLY A 47 -20.67 -1.65 5.26
CA GLY A 47 -21.39 -0.43 4.92
C GLY A 47 -22.91 -0.59 5.00
N ASN A 48 -23.45 -1.71 4.51
CA ASN A 48 -24.88 -2.02 4.63
C ASN A 48 -25.32 -2.11 6.10
N LYS A 49 -24.48 -2.68 6.98
CA LYS A 49 -24.78 -2.72 8.44
C LYS A 49 -24.72 -1.33 9.06
N VAL A 50 -23.77 -0.48 8.63
CA VAL A 50 -23.69 0.93 9.05
C VAL A 50 -24.95 1.69 8.63
N ILE A 51 -25.40 1.53 7.39
CA ILE A 51 -26.65 2.14 6.87
C ILE A 51 -27.87 1.70 7.67
N SER A 52 -27.93 0.42 8.09
CA SER A 52 -29.03 -0.07 8.93
C SER A 52 -29.13 0.64 10.29
N LYS A 53 -28.03 1.24 10.76
CA LYS A 53 -27.98 2.12 11.96
C LYS A 53 -28.26 3.60 11.64
N LYS A 54 -28.67 3.92 10.40
CA LYS A 54 -28.83 5.28 9.89
C LYS A 54 -27.54 6.10 9.91
N ALA A 55 -26.40 5.44 9.98
CA ALA A 55 -25.07 6.03 9.86
C ALA A 55 -24.59 5.96 8.40
N ILE A 56 -23.55 6.72 8.07
CA ILE A 56 -23.05 6.88 6.70
C ILE A 56 -21.69 6.18 6.60
N PRO A 57 -21.54 5.16 5.72
CA PRO A 57 -20.25 4.51 5.50
C PRO A 57 -19.41 5.25 4.47
N LEU A 58 -18.10 5.33 4.72
CA LEU A 58 -17.06 5.74 3.78
C LEU A 58 -15.89 4.75 3.87
N ASP A 59 -15.21 4.49 2.78
CA ASP A 59 -13.91 3.83 2.77
C ASP A 59 -12.81 4.86 2.49
N GLY A 60 -11.72 4.80 3.26
CA GLY A 60 -10.69 5.82 3.27
C GLY A 60 -9.26 5.26 3.37
N PRO A 61 -8.84 4.26 2.54
CA PRO A 61 -7.49 3.73 2.62
C PRO A 61 -6.43 4.77 2.27
N VAL A 62 -5.24 4.60 2.85
CA VAL A 62 -4.11 5.53 2.73
C VAL A 62 -2.99 4.98 1.85
N SER A 63 -2.19 5.86 1.25
CA SER A 63 -1.05 5.51 0.40
C SER A 63 0.11 6.50 0.55
N GLY A 64 1.35 5.99 0.62
CA GLY A 64 2.55 6.83 0.75
C GLY A 64 3.58 6.28 1.75
N GLY A 65 3.25 5.21 2.48
CA GLY A 65 4.16 4.57 3.44
C GLY A 65 4.15 5.21 4.82
N CYS A 66 4.82 4.54 5.78
CA CYS A 66 4.82 4.94 7.18
C CYS A 66 5.51 6.30 7.41
N HIS A 67 6.58 6.60 6.63
CA HIS A 67 7.30 7.87 6.73
C HIS A 67 6.41 9.08 6.41
N ARG A 68 5.57 8.99 5.35
CA ARG A 68 4.61 10.05 5.03
C ARG A 68 3.42 10.10 5.97
N ALA A 69 3.04 8.95 6.54
CA ALA A 69 2.00 8.93 7.57
C ALA A 69 2.44 9.66 8.86
N ALA A 70 3.73 9.55 9.22
CA ALA A 70 4.29 10.22 10.40
C ALA A 70 4.30 11.75 10.31
N THR A 71 4.36 12.31 9.10
CA THR A 71 4.42 13.76 8.82
C THR A 71 3.09 14.34 8.32
N GLY A 72 2.05 13.50 8.16
CA GLY A 72 0.78 13.94 7.55
C GLY A 72 0.82 14.13 6.04
N ASN A 73 1.94 13.80 5.36
CA ASN A 73 2.08 13.92 3.90
C ASN A 73 1.50 12.73 3.12
N ILE A 74 0.78 11.84 3.79
CA ILE A 74 0.16 10.67 3.18
C ILE A 74 -1.03 11.04 2.29
N ALA A 75 -1.27 10.26 1.24
CA ALA A 75 -2.47 10.38 0.43
C ALA A 75 -3.62 9.56 1.03
N ILE A 76 -4.85 10.09 0.99
CA ILE A 76 -6.08 9.43 1.43
C ILE A 76 -7.03 9.34 0.24
N PHE A 77 -7.45 8.13 -0.13
CA PHE A 77 -8.50 7.91 -1.11
C PHE A 77 -9.82 7.71 -0.38
N VAL A 78 -10.90 8.35 -0.81
CA VAL A 78 -12.18 8.24 -0.11
C VAL A 78 -13.31 7.88 -1.07
N GLY A 79 -13.97 6.76 -0.81
CA GLY A 79 -15.18 6.33 -1.50
C GLY A 79 -16.42 6.46 -0.62
N GLY A 80 -17.54 6.80 -1.21
CA GLY A 80 -18.83 6.93 -0.56
C GLY A 80 -19.56 8.23 -0.91
N GLU A 81 -20.63 8.55 -0.19
CA GLU A 81 -21.45 9.71 -0.47
C GLU A 81 -20.67 11.02 -0.42
N ARG A 82 -20.71 11.82 -1.50
CA ARG A 82 -19.99 13.09 -1.63
C ARG A 82 -20.26 14.06 -0.48
N LYS A 83 -21.50 14.19 -0.03
CA LYS A 83 -21.87 15.08 1.09
C LYS A 83 -21.24 14.64 2.40
N ALA A 84 -21.13 13.34 2.64
CA ALA A 84 -20.48 12.81 3.82
C ALA A 84 -18.96 13.02 3.76
N PHE A 85 -18.36 12.83 2.58
CA PHE A 85 -16.96 13.17 2.33
C PHE A 85 -16.69 14.65 2.64
N GLU A 86 -17.46 15.59 2.09
CA GLU A 86 -17.30 17.03 2.33
C GLU A 86 -17.39 17.37 3.82
N LYS A 87 -18.27 16.70 4.55
CA LYS A 87 -18.42 16.91 6.01
C LYS A 87 -17.16 16.53 6.78
N ILE A 88 -16.42 15.48 6.37
CA ILE A 88 -15.20 15.04 7.05
C ILE A 88 -13.92 15.55 6.40
N LEU A 89 -14.00 16.21 5.24
CA LEU A 89 -12.83 16.75 4.53
C LEU A 89 -11.92 17.62 5.42
N PRO A 90 -12.44 18.48 6.33
CA PRO A 90 -11.58 19.23 7.27
C PRO A 90 -10.72 18.34 8.17
N ALA A 91 -11.23 17.17 8.58
CA ALA A 91 -10.46 16.20 9.38
C ALA A 91 -9.46 15.45 8.50
N LEU A 92 -9.87 15.05 7.28
CA LEU A 92 -9.00 14.33 6.35
C LEU A 92 -7.79 15.17 5.93
N THR A 93 -7.96 16.49 5.73
CA THR A 93 -6.88 17.41 5.37
C THR A 93 -5.90 17.73 6.51
N VAL A 94 -6.23 17.35 7.74
CA VAL A 94 -5.29 17.34 8.87
C VAL A 94 -4.53 16.02 8.94
N MET A 95 -5.15 14.91 8.52
CA MET A 95 -4.57 13.58 8.56
C MET A 95 -3.68 13.26 7.36
N GLY A 96 -3.95 13.87 6.21
CA GLY A 96 -3.24 13.60 4.97
C GLY A 96 -3.11 14.82 4.06
N ARG A 97 -2.09 14.79 3.21
CA ARG A 97 -1.73 15.89 2.31
C ARG A 97 -2.63 15.98 1.08
N LYS A 98 -2.87 14.85 0.44
CA LYS A 98 -3.66 14.75 -0.78
C LYS A 98 -4.87 13.87 -0.53
N VAL A 99 -6.05 14.43 -0.62
CA VAL A 99 -7.31 13.72 -0.39
C VAL A 99 -8.08 13.63 -1.70
N LEU A 100 -8.39 12.41 -2.13
CA LEU A 100 -9.08 12.15 -3.39
C LEU A 100 -10.43 11.49 -3.12
N HIS A 101 -11.53 12.13 -3.55
CA HIS A 101 -12.83 11.47 -3.60
C HIS A 101 -12.92 10.59 -4.84
N THR A 102 -13.08 9.28 -4.67
CA THR A 102 -12.97 8.29 -5.75
C THR A 102 -14.32 7.85 -6.34
N GLY A 103 -15.42 8.27 -5.75
CA GLY A 103 -16.77 7.89 -6.16
C GLY A 103 -17.55 7.13 -5.10
N GLU A 104 -18.28 6.09 -5.48
CA GLU A 104 -19.13 5.31 -4.57
C GLU A 104 -18.35 4.51 -3.52
N LEU A 105 -19.05 4.05 -2.48
CA LEU A 105 -18.48 3.20 -1.42
C LEU A 105 -17.79 1.95 -2.00
N GLY A 106 -16.54 1.73 -1.60
CA GLY A 106 -15.69 0.65 -2.10
C GLY A 106 -14.74 1.07 -3.23
N SER A 107 -14.99 2.20 -3.90
CA SER A 107 -14.14 2.68 -5.01
C SER A 107 -12.71 3.00 -4.56
N ALA A 108 -12.54 3.55 -3.36
CA ALA A 108 -11.22 3.81 -2.79
C ALA A 108 -10.46 2.52 -2.47
N SER A 109 -11.16 1.50 -1.98
CA SER A 109 -10.58 0.17 -1.74
C SER A 109 -10.12 -0.49 -3.03
N VAL A 110 -10.89 -0.38 -4.12
CA VAL A 110 -10.48 -0.81 -5.47
C VAL A 110 -9.21 -0.07 -5.92
N LEU A 111 -9.19 1.26 -5.84
CA LEU A 111 -8.02 2.06 -6.21
C LEU A 111 -6.80 1.68 -5.38
N LYS A 112 -6.99 1.45 -4.07
CA LYS A 112 -5.89 1.08 -3.17
C LYS A 112 -5.24 -0.25 -3.54
N VAL A 113 -6.00 -1.28 -3.90
CA VAL A 113 -5.39 -2.57 -4.31
C VAL A 113 -4.68 -2.45 -5.67
N ILE A 114 -5.17 -1.59 -6.58
CA ILE A 114 -4.49 -1.27 -7.84
C ILE A 114 -3.14 -0.60 -7.57
N THR A 115 -3.09 0.43 -6.72
CA THR A 115 -1.83 1.14 -6.42
C THR A 115 -0.82 0.24 -5.72
N ASN A 116 -1.25 -0.66 -4.82
CA ASN A 116 -0.35 -1.59 -4.14
C ASN A 116 0.16 -2.69 -5.08
N TYR A 117 -0.65 -3.14 -6.04
CA TYR A 117 -0.19 -4.02 -7.11
C TYR A 117 0.92 -3.35 -7.93
N LEU A 118 0.70 -2.11 -8.41
CA LEU A 118 1.71 -1.37 -9.18
C LEU A 118 3.01 -1.19 -8.39
N ALA A 119 2.93 -0.84 -7.11
CA ALA A 119 4.12 -0.73 -6.25
C ALA A 119 4.90 -2.06 -6.19
N SER A 120 4.20 -3.19 -6.08
CA SER A 120 4.82 -4.53 -6.05
C SER A 120 5.51 -4.88 -7.37
N VAL A 121 4.90 -4.53 -8.50
CA VAL A 121 5.50 -4.70 -9.85
C VAL A 121 6.76 -3.86 -9.99
N HIS A 122 6.67 -2.57 -9.64
CA HIS A 122 7.81 -1.66 -9.69
C HIS A 122 8.98 -2.16 -8.85
N LEU A 123 8.72 -2.66 -7.64
CA LEU A 123 9.76 -3.17 -6.75
C LEU A 123 10.49 -4.39 -7.33
N VAL A 124 9.77 -5.35 -7.92
CA VAL A 124 10.38 -6.51 -8.56
C VAL A 124 11.22 -6.09 -9.76
N ALA A 125 10.68 -5.20 -10.61
CA ALA A 125 11.40 -4.68 -11.79
C ALA A 125 12.68 -3.92 -11.40
N LEU A 126 12.66 -3.17 -10.30
CA LEU A 126 13.84 -2.49 -9.76
C LEU A 126 14.95 -3.48 -9.39
N GLY A 127 14.63 -4.65 -8.84
CA GLY A 127 15.62 -5.68 -8.53
C GLY A 127 16.39 -6.14 -9.77
N GLU A 128 15.72 -6.29 -10.90
CA GLU A 128 16.34 -6.63 -12.18
C GLU A 128 17.16 -5.46 -12.74
N ALA A 129 16.62 -4.23 -12.68
CA ALA A 129 17.32 -3.02 -13.11
C ALA A 129 18.62 -2.80 -12.33
N TRP A 130 18.60 -2.92 -11.00
CA TRP A 130 19.79 -2.83 -10.16
C TRP A 130 20.82 -3.94 -10.46
N THR A 131 20.35 -5.14 -10.79
CA THR A 131 21.24 -6.25 -11.20
C THR A 131 22.01 -5.89 -12.46
N VAL A 132 21.32 -5.38 -13.48
CA VAL A 132 21.96 -4.98 -14.76
C VAL A 132 22.89 -3.80 -14.53
N ALA A 133 22.48 -2.78 -13.78
CA ALA A 133 23.32 -1.62 -13.46
C ALA A 133 24.64 -2.05 -12.77
N LYS A 134 24.55 -2.89 -11.73
CA LYS A 134 25.73 -3.38 -10.99
C LYS A 134 26.65 -4.23 -11.88
N LYS A 135 26.10 -5.15 -12.67
CA LYS A 135 26.88 -6.00 -13.56
C LYS A 135 27.53 -5.22 -14.73
N SER A 136 26.96 -4.08 -15.11
CA SER A 136 27.51 -3.18 -16.10
C SER A 136 28.58 -2.23 -15.50
N ASN A 137 28.94 -2.39 -14.22
CA ASN A 137 29.83 -1.51 -13.49
C ASN A 137 29.36 -0.04 -13.49
N LEU A 138 28.05 0.20 -13.59
CA LEU A 138 27.47 1.53 -13.47
C LEU A 138 27.50 1.94 -11.99
N ASP A 139 27.92 3.17 -11.73
CA ASP A 139 27.83 3.78 -10.40
C ASP A 139 26.38 3.85 -9.95
N LEU A 140 26.05 3.19 -8.82
CA LEU A 140 24.66 3.05 -8.38
C LEU A 140 24.04 4.36 -7.89
N VAL A 141 24.85 5.32 -7.41
CA VAL A 141 24.35 6.67 -7.05
C VAL A 141 23.93 7.43 -8.32
N LYS A 142 24.75 7.33 -9.40
CA LYS A 142 24.40 7.93 -10.69
C LYS A 142 23.20 7.23 -11.32
N ALA A 143 23.11 5.90 -11.21
CA ALA A 143 21.97 5.13 -11.69
C ALA A 143 20.69 5.55 -10.96
N PHE A 144 20.71 5.69 -9.62
CA PHE A 144 19.59 6.19 -8.83
C PHE A 144 19.10 7.55 -9.35
N LYS A 145 20.01 8.51 -9.46
CA LYS A 145 19.69 9.86 -9.97
C LYS A 145 19.18 9.84 -11.41
N GLY A 146 19.77 9.00 -12.26
CA GLY A 146 19.38 8.85 -13.66
C GLY A 146 17.98 8.29 -13.83
N ILE A 147 17.62 7.27 -13.04
CA ILE A 147 16.26 6.72 -13.04
C ILE A 147 15.26 7.77 -12.54
N ALA A 148 15.57 8.49 -11.47
CA ALA A 148 14.69 9.50 -10.87
C ALA A 148 14.29 10.62 -11.86
N VAL A 149 15.15 10.98 -12.83
CA VAL A 149 14.85 12.01 -13.83
C VAL A 149 14.36 11.46 -15.17
N SER A 150 14.14 10.15 -15.25
CA SER A 150 13.75 9.46 -16.48
C SER A 150 12.29 8.99 -16.45
N SER A 151 11.78 8.53 -17.60
CA SER A 151 10.47 7.86 -17.71
C SER A 151 10.38 6.53 -16.95
N GLY A 152 11.50 5.98 -16.50
CA GLY A 152 11.56 4.78 -15.66
C GLY A 152 11.35 5.07 -14.17
N ASN A 153 11.13 6.32 -13.77
CA ASN A 153 10.91 6.70 -12.39
C ASN A 153 9.60 6.15 -11.82
N SER A 154 9.58 5.95 -10.52
CA SER A 154 8.38 5.60 -9.74
C SER A 154 8.56 6.03 -8.29
N PHE A 155 7.44 6.20 -7.57
CA PHE A 155 7.48 6.44 -6.12
C PHE A 155 8.29 5.34 -5.38
N VAL A 156 8.15 4.09 -5.81
CA VAL A 156 8.90 2.96 -5.23
C VAL A 156 10.41 3.12 -5.48
N HIS A 157 10.82 3.61 -6.66
CA HIS A 157 12.22 3.91 -6.91
C HIS A 157 12.72 5.02 -5.98
N GLU A 158 12.00 6.12 -5.86
CA GLU A 158 12.42 7.27 -5.05
C GLU A 158 12.53 6.93 -3.55
N THR A 159 11.73 5.98 -3.06
CA THR A 159 11.69 5.58 -1.65
C THR A 159 12.45 4.29 -1.40
N GLU A 160 11.96 3.15 -1.89
CA GLU A 160 12.50 1.83 -1.51
C GLU A 160 13.93 1.59 -2.00
N SER A 161 14.33 2.17 -3.15
CA SER A 161 15.71 2.06 -3.61
C SER A 161 16.72 2.62 -2.61
N GLN A 162 16.37 3.64 -1.84
CA GLN A 162 17.27 4.21 -0.85
C GLN A 162 17.65 3.18 0.23
N VAL A 163 16.67 2.52 0.82
CA VAL A 163 16.92 1.49 1.86
C VAL A 163 17.47 0.18 1.27
N ILE A 164 17.26 -0.09 -0.01
CA ILE A 164 17.89 -1.19 -0.74
C ILE A 164 19.39 -0.89 -0.93
N LEU A 165 19.74 0.31 -1.42
CA LEU A 165 21.11 0.73 -1.67
C LEU A 165 21.89 0.91 -0.37
N ASN A 166 21.26 1.26 0.73
CA ASN A 166 21.83 1.22 2.07
C ASN A 166 22.07 -0.22 2.56
N GLY A 167 21.13 -1.13 2.28
CA GLY A 167 21.16 -2.53 2.71
C GLY A 167 20.34 -2.84 3.96
N SER A 168 19.62 -1.87 4.50
CA SER A 168 18.68 -2.09 5.63
C SER A 168 17.39 -2.76 5.19
N TYR A 169 16.94 -2.50 3.96
CA TYR A 169 15.64 -2.92 3.42
C TYR A 169 14.46 -2.45 4.28
N ASN A 170 14.64 -1.47 5.15
CA ASN A 170 13.65 -1.04 6.15
C ASN A 170 12.58 -0.14 5.54
N ILE A 171 11.51 -0.76 5.00
CA ILE A 171 10.35 -0.07 4.42
C ILE A 171 9.13 -0.07 5.35
N ASN A 172 9.21 -0.71 6.52
CA ASN A 172 8.08 -0.87 7.44
C ASN A 172 6.83 -1.55 6.83
N PHE A 173 7.02 -2.33 5.78
CA PHE A 173 5.97 -3.10 5.10
C PHE A 173 6.47 -4.53 4.83
N THR A 174 5.72 -5.55 5.24
CA THR A 174 6.21 -6.94 5.24
C THR A 174 5.72 -7.76 4.05
N MET A 175 6.45 -8.82 3.67
CA MET A 175 6.12 -9.69 2.54
C MET A 175 4.73 -10.31 2.63
N ASP A 176 4.27 -10.69 3.83
CA ASP A 176 2.92 -11.21 3.99
C ASP A 176 1.82 -10.15 3.76
N LEU A 177 2.11 -8.88 4.02
CA LEU A 177 1.20 -7.79 3.66
C LEU A 177 1.15 -7.58 2.14
N VAL A 178 2.29 -7.65 1.45
CA VAL A 178 2.29 -7.62 -0.03
C VAL A 178 1.47 -8.77 -0.59
N LEU A 179 1.69 -10.00 -0.10
CA LEU A 179 0.94 -11.17 -0.57
C LEU A 179 -0.56 -11.09 -0.28
N LYS A 180 -0.94 -10.44 0.83
CA LYS A 180 -2.34 -10.12 1.12
C LYS A 180 -2.89 -9.16 0.06
N ASP A 181 -2.21 -8.06 -0.19
CA ASP A 181 -2.69 -6.99 -1.08
C ASP A 181 -2.73 -7.42 -2.55
N THR A 182 -1.70 -8.11 -3.03
CA THR A 182 -1.71 -8.71 -4.38
C THR A 182 -2.77 -9.79 -4.53
N GLY A 183 -3.05 -10.55 -3.45
CA GLY A 183 -4.16 -11.49 -3.42
C GLY A 183 -5.55 -10.83 -3.50
N LEU A 184 -5.72 -9.63 -2.93
CA LEU A 184 -6.95 -8.83 -3.10
C LEU A 184 -7.10 -8.39 -4.56
N PHE A 185 -6.02 -7.93 -5.19
CA PHE A 185 -6.01 -7.55 -6.61
C PHE A 185 -6.37 -8.72 -7.53
N ASP A 186 -5.76 -9.89 -7.34
CA ASP A 186 -6.07 -11.10 -8.12
C ASP A 186 -7.54 -11.54 -7.97
N ASN A 187 -8.09 -11.44 -6.75
CA ASN A 187 -9.49 -11.78 -6.51
C ASN A 187 -10.44 -10.80 -7.20
N LEU A 188 -10.11 -9.50 -7.18
CA LEU A 188 -10.87 -8.48 -7.90
C LEU A 188 -10.85 -8.75 -9.40
N ALA A 189 -9.68 -9.04 -9.97
CA ALA A 189 -9.55 -9.36 -11.39
C ALA A 189 -10.37 -10.60 -11.79
N LYS A 190 -10.34 -11.67 -10.98
CA LYS A 190 -11.16 -12.86 -11.19
C LYS A 190 -12.65 -12.56 -11.15
N LYS A 191 -13.10 -11.76 -10.20
CA LYS A 191 -14.50 -11.32 -10.08
C LYS A 191 -14.95 -10.55 -11.34
N LEU A 192 -14.06 -9.74 -11.89
CA LEU A 192 -14.30 -8.94 -13.10
C LEU A 192 -14.07 -9.70 -14.41
N ASN A 193 -13.67 -10.99 -14.36
CA ASN A 193 -13.27 -11.77 -15.53
C ASN A 193 -12.16 -11.08 -16.34
N ALA A 194 -11.24 -10.40 -15.68
CA ALA A 194 -10.10 -9.72 -16.29
C ALA A 194 -8.86 -10.64 -16.23
N PRO A 195 -8.40 -11.23 -17.34
CA PRO A 195 -7.19 -12.06 -17.37
C PRO A 195 -5.95 -11.18 -17.15
N LEU A 196 -5.06 -11.62 -16.26
CA LEU A 196 -3.83 -10.92 -15.92
C LEU A 196 -2.60 -11.75 -16.29
N GLU A 197 -1.59 -11.12 -16.88
CA GLU A 197 -0.34 -11.77 -17.26
C GLU A 197 0.77 -11.60 -16.22
N ILE A 198 0.93 -10.41 -15.68
CA ILE A 198 2.04 -10.04 -14.77
C ILE A 198 1.73 -10.42 -13.32
N SER A 199 0.51 -10.20 -12.84
CA SER A 199 0.16 -10.40 -11.44
C SER A 199 0.44 -11.80 -10.90
N PRO A 200 0.13 -12.91 -11.63
CA PRO A 200 0.47 -14.24 -11.16
C PRO A 200 1.97 -14.43 -10.94
N LYS A 201 2.81 -13.82 -11.80
CA LYS A 201 4.27 -13.88 -11.68
C LYS A 201 4.79 -13.10 -10.47
N ILE A 202 4.24 -11.94 -10.21
CA ILE A 202 4.56 -11.13 -9.01
C ILE A 202 4.22 -11.91 -7.73
N VAL A 203 3.04 -12.54 -7.68
CA VAL A 203 2.63 -13.37 -6.54
C VAL A 203 3.59 -14.56 -6.33
N GLU A 204 4.02 -15.24 -7.40
CA GLU A 204 5.00 -16.33 -7.33
C GLU A 204 6.34 -15.84 -6.75
N ILE A 205 6.85 -14.71 -7.24
CA ILE A 205 8.10 -14.10 -6.80
C ILE A 205 8.04 -13.75 -5.31
N PHE A 206 6.96 -13.12 -4.84
CA PHE A 206 6.80 -12.78 -3.43
C PHE A 206 6.59 -14.01 -2.53
N LYS A 207 5.94 -15.08 -3.02
CA LYS A 207 5.85 -16.36 -2.29
C LYS A 207 7.23 -17.00 -2.11
N ASP A 208 8.06 -16.96 -3.14
CA ASP A 208 9.43 -17.45 -3.05
C ASP A 208 10.27 -16.59 -2.08
N GLY A 209 10.16 -15.27 -2.15
CA GLY A 209 10.77 -14.36 -1.18
C GLY A 209 10.32 -14.62 0.26
N GLN A 210 9.03 -14.81 0.48
CA GLN A 210 8.49 -15.17 1.80
C GLN A 210 9.06 -16.49 2.32
N LYS A 211 9.19 -17.50 1.47
CA LYS A 211 9.79 -18.80 1.82
C LYS A 211 11.24 -18.62 2.21
N LYS A 212 11.99 -17.79 1.49
CA LYS A 212 13.44 -17.61 1.68
C LYS A 212 13.77 -16.72 2.87
N TYR A 213 13.06 -15.60 3.06
CA TYR A 213 13.41 -14.59 4.06
C TYR A 213 12.43 -14.52 5.23
N GLY A 214 11.32 -15.21 5.14
CA GLY A 214 10.27 -15.21 6.17
C GLY A 214 9.12 -14.26 5.90
N SER A 215 7.97 -14.55 6.49
CA SER A 215 6.72 -13.78 6.30
C SER A 215 6.81 -12.34 6.80
N ARG A 216 7.61 -12.12 7.83
CA ARG A 216 7.79 -10.81 8.49
C ARG A 216 8.98 -10.03 7.96
N ALA A 217 9.73 -10.58 7.02
CA ALA A 217 10.78 -9.84 6.34
C ALA A 217 10.18 -8.63 5.59
N TRP A 218 10.95 -7.56 5.51
CA TRP A 218 10.54 -6.37 4.76
C TRP A 218 10.31 -6.69 3.29
N SER A 219 9.30 -6.11 2.68
CA SER A 219 8.93 -6.37 1.28
C SER A 219 10.04 -6.03 0.30
N SER A 220 10.83 -5.00 0.58
CA SER A 220 12.00 -4.59 -0.19
C SER A 220 13.10 -5.67 -0.25
N MET A 221 13.15 -6.62 0.70
CA MET A 221 14.02 -7.79 0.61
C MET A 221 13.70 -8.72 -0.57
N ILE A 222 12.59 -8.49 -1.30
CA ILE A 222 12.34 -9.20 -2.56
C ILE A 222 13.44 -8.93 -3.59
N VAL A 223 14.04 -7.75 -3.54
CA VAL A 223 15.17 -7.35 -4.40
C VAL A 223 16.44 -8.12 -4.03
N LYS A 224 16.63 -8.47 -2.75
CA LYS A 224 17.75 -9.29 -2.28
C LYS A 224 17.80 -10.67 -2.96
N ARG A 225 16.70 -11.19 -3.50
CA ARG A 225 16.71 -12.41 -4.31
C ARG A 225 17.64 -12.27 -5.51
N MET A 226 17.67 -11.09 -6.14
CA MET A 226 18.54 -10.82 -7.30
C MET A 226 20.00 -10.68 -6.86
N GLU A 227 20.27 -10.11 -5.70
CA GLU A 227 21.61 -10.09 -5.12
C GLU A 227 22.12 -11.51 -4.86
N ASP A 228 21.33 -12.34 -4.19
CA ASP A 228 21.68 -13.71 -3.85
C ASP A 228 21.89 -14.61 -5.10
N LEU A 229 20.99 -14.50 -6.09
CA LEU A 229 21.09 -15.26 -7.35
C LEU A 229 22.35 -14.90 -8.16
N ASN A 230 22.76 -13.65 -8.10
CA ASN A 230 23.86 -13.13 -8.88
C ASN A 230 25.18 -13.04 -8.10
N LYS A 231 25.16 -13.32 -6.79
CA LYS A 231 26.30 -13.18 -5.86
C LYS A 231 26.92 -11.77 -5.89
N ILE A 232 26.05 -10.77 -5.85
CA ILE A 232 26.41 -9.34 -5.84
C ILE A 232 25.64 -8.65 -4.70
N ASP A 233 25.97 -7.43 -4.41
CA ASP A 233 25.21 -6.53 -3.55
C ASP A 233 24.90 -5.21 -4.27
N PHE A 234 23.85 -4.52 -3.84
CA PHE A 234 23.45 -3.21 -4.36
C PHE A 234 23.83 -2.09 -3.38
N ARG A 235 25.02 -2.14 -2.78
CA ARG A 235 25.46 -1.14 -1.80
C ARG A 235 26.02 0.09 -2.49
N ALA A 236 25.59 1.26 -1.99
CA ALA A 236 26.11 2.55 -2.38
C ALA A 236 26.07 3.50 -1.17
N ASP A 237 27.05 4.39 -1.08
CA ASP A 237 27.15 5.36 0.01
C ASP A 237 26.15 6.50 -0.13
N GLY A 238 25.79 7.12 0.99
CA GLY A 238 24.95 8.32 1.03
C GLY A 238 23.44 8.04 1.06
N PHE A 239 23.02 6.79 1.24
CA PHE A 239 21.61 6.40 1.39
C PHE A 239 21.27 6.10 2.86
N PRO A 240 20.06 6.48 3.32
CA PRO A 240 19.62 6.27 4.69
C PRO A 240 19.26 4.81 4.96
N ASP A 241 19.38 4.40 6.21
CA ASP A 241 18.95 3.07 6.70
C ASP A 241 17.45 3.02 7.00
N GLU A 242 16.81 4.18 7.11
CA GLU A 242 15.37 4.33 7.33
C GLU A 242 14.84 5.50 6.47
N LEU A 243 13.64 5.34 5.95
CA LEU A 243 13.00 6.40 5.17
C LEU A 243 12.50 7.51 6.11
N VAL A 244 12.91 8.72 5.80
CA VAL A 244 12.44 9.94 6.43
C VAL A 244 11.74 10.79 5.38
N ASP A 245 10.56 11.29 5.70
CA ASP A 245 9.87 12.25 4.86
C ASP A 245 10.39 13.65 5.17
N ASN A 246 11.06 14.25 4.19
CA ASN A 246 11.62 15.60 4.26
C ASN A 246 10.74 16.64 3.54
N GLU A 247 9.56 16.25 3.04
CA GLU A 247 8.62 17.20 2.47
C GLU A 247 8.07 18.11 3.58
N PRO A 248 7.94 19.43 3.34
CA PRO A 248 7.43 20.34 4.35
C PRO A 248 6.02 19.92 4.77
N GLU A 249 5.73 20.05 6.06
CA GLU A 249 4.39 19.89 6.59
C GLU A 249 3.50 21.06 6.10
N GLU A 250 2.49 20.76 5.31
CA GLU A 250 1.55 21.73 4.79
C GLU A 250 0.13 21.19 4.93
N LYS A 251 -0.83 22.11 4.99
CA LYS A 251 -2.24 21.73 5.05
C LYS A 251 -2.63 20.85 3.86
N GLY A 252 -3.33 19.78 4.13
CA GLY A 252 -3.86 18.90 3.11
C GLY A 252 -4.96 19.58 2.28
N TYR A 253 -5.20 19.03 1.10
CA TYR A 253 -6.22 19.53 0.16
C TYR A 253 -6.85 18.39 -0.64
N GLU A 254 -8.04 18.65 -1.18
CA GLU A 254 -8.68 17.76 -2.15
C GLU A 254 -8.06 17.96 -3.54
N ILE A 255 -7.79 16.82 -4.24
CA ILE A 255 -7.28 16.79 -5.63
C ILE A 255 -8.34 16.29 -6.59
#